data_f4b9dc17519a043b7b6c419430b415a8
#
_entry.id   f4b9dc17519a043b7b6c419430b415a8
#
_cell.length_a   1.000
_cell.length_b   1.000
_cell.length_c   1.000
_cell.angle_alpha   90.00
_cell.angle_beta   90.00
_cell.angle_gamma   90.00
#
_symmetry.space_group_name_H-M   'P 1'
#
loop_
_entity.id
_entity.type
_entity.pdbx_description
1 polymer ?
#
loop_
_entity_poly.entity_id
_entity_poly.type
_entity_poly.pdbx_seq_one_letter_code
_entity_poly.pdbx_strand_id
1 'polypeptide(L)'
;MKNSKRKDHEPPYVAAKRGWRYHHLGIPTKEHKPGEVHLPHLKIHVSGFSTSPFGVEWMRFDDDCPFTEIVKTVPHVAFAVDDLDRELAECGLEVLCPPGSPSDGVRAAMVLHDGAPIELIEFKGR
;
A
#
# COMPACT_ATOMS: atom_id res chain seq x y z
N MET A 1 17.77 -30.78 -8.52
CA MET A 1 17.85 -30.04 -8.87
C MET A 1 18.85 -29.32 -8.63
N LYS A 2 19.22 -28.93 -9.09
CA LYS A 2 20.07 -28.48 -8.96
C LYS A 2 20.15 -27.39 -8.92
N ASN A 3 20.16 -26.83 -8.65
CA ASN A 3 20.49 -25.83 -8.47
C ASN A 3 19.92 -24.78 -8.85
N SER A 4 18.69 -24.55 -8.55
CA SER A 4 18.13 -23.35 -8.68
C SER A 4 18.81 -22.42 -7.82
N LYS A 5 19.32 -21.36 -8.35
CA LYS A 5 19.93 -20.38 -7.57
C LYS A 5 18.89 -19.46 -7.10
N ARG A 6 18.52 -19.60 -5.86
CA ARG A 6 17.60 -18.69 -5.22
C ARG A 6 18.37 -17.45 -4.78
N LYS A 7 17.71 -16.30 -4.88
CA LYS A 7 18.30 -15.04 -4.43
C LYS A 7 17.48 -14.43 -3.31
N ASP A 8 17.03 -15.30 -2.43
CA ASP A 8 16.18 -14.91 -1.31
C ASP A 8 16.88 -13.98 -0.33
N HIS A 9 18.19 -13.96 -0.35
CA HIS A 9 18.98 -13.11 0.53
C HIS A 9 19.07 -11.67 0.04
N GLU A 10 18.59 -11.39 -1.17
CA GLU A 10 18.65 -10.06 -1.73
C GLU A 10 17.27 -9.39 -1.59
N PRO A 11 17.24 -8.07 -1.37
CA PRO A 11 15.96 -7.39 -1.32
C PRO A 11 15.28 -7.43 -2.69
N PRO A 12 13.96 -7.25 -2.73
CA PRO A 12 13.23 -7.21 -4.00
C PRO A 12 13.78 -6.11 -4.91
N TYR A 13 13.58 -6.29 -6.21
CA TYR A 13 14.11 -5.39 -7.24
C TYR A 13 13.79 -3.93 -6.95
N VAL A 14 12.53 -3.64 -6.56
CA VAL A 14 12.13 -2.25 -6.35
C VAL A 14 12.89 -1.61 -5.20
N ALA A 15 13.24 -2.37 -4.16
CA ALA A 15 14.04 -1.84 -3.06
C ALA A 15 15.49 -1.68 -3.49
N ALA A 16 16.04 -2.69 -4.19
CA ALA A 16 17.45 -2.69 -4.57
C ALA A 16 17.76 -1.71 -5.68
N LYS A 17 16.85 -1.54 -6.65
CA LYS A 17 17.15 -0.81 -7.88
C LYS A 17 16.34 0.47 -8.05
N ARG A 18 15.17 0.57 -7.39
CA ARG A 18 14.32 1.75 -7.55
C ARG A 18 14.29 2.61 -6.29
N GLY A 19 14.90 2.16 -5.20
CA GLY A 19 14.92 2.91 -3.96
C GLY A 19 13.58 2.94 -3.22
N TRP A 20 12.67 2.04 -3.51
CA TRP A 20 11.41 1.95 -2.79
C TRP A 20 11.68 1.47 -1.39
N ARG A 21 10.95 2.01 -0.42
CA ARG A 21 11.15 1.65 0.99
C ARG A 21 9.84 1.10 1.54
N TYR A 22 9.92 -0.06 2.19
CA TYR A 22 8.74 -0.63 2.84
C TYR A 22 8.15 0.39 3.82
N HIS A 23 6.84 0.55 3.78
CA HIS A 23 6.15 1.45 4.70
C HIS A 23 5.19 0.70 5.60
N HIS A 24 4.26 -0.05 5.02
CA HIS A 24 3.31 -0.78 5.85
C HIS A 24 2.71 -1.96 5.09
N LEU A 25 2.05 -2.82 5.86
CA LEU A 25 1.24 -3.91 5.34
C LEU A 25 -0.20 -3.61 5.72
N GLY A 26 -1.05 -3.39 4.72
CA GLY A 26 -2.47 -3.11 4.95
C GLY A 26 -3.27 -4.39 4.92
N ILE A 27 -4.06 -4.62 5.97
CA ILE A 27 -4.85 -5.85 6.09
C ILE A 27 -6.31 -5.47 6.22
N PRO A 28 -7.15 -5.84 5.26
CA PRO A 28 -8.58 -5.58 5.36
C PRO A 28 -9.19 -6.35 6.52
N THR A 29 -10.15 -5.73 7.20
CA THR A 29 -10.88 -6.38 8.29
C THR A 29 -12.30 -5.84 8.30
N LYS A 30 -13.23 -6.64 8.83
CA LYS A 30 -14.59 -6.18 9.07
C LYS A 30 -14.82 -5.86 10.54
N GLU A 31 -13.80 -6.03 11.38
CA GLU A 31 -13.91 -5.80 12.80
C GLU A 31 -13.61 -4.36 13.14
N HIS A 32 -14.39 -3.80 14.08
CA HIS A 32 -14.04 -2.52 14.67
C HIS A 32 -12.82 -2.71 15.56
N LYS A 33 -11.77 -1.96 15.28
CA LYS A 33 -10.53 -2.04 16.05
C LYS A 33 -10.41 -0.85 16.97
N PRO A 34 -9.79 -1.02 18.14
CA PRO A 34 -9.54 0.14 19.01
C PRO A 34 -8.67 1.17 18.30
N GLY A 35 -8.99 2.44 18.50
CA GLY A 35 -8.16 3.50 17.96
C GLY A 35 -8.33 3.76 16.47
N GLU A 36 -9.40 3.27 15.86
CA GLU A 36 -9.65 3.54 14.45
C GLU A 36 -9.72 5.04 14.19
N VAL A 37 -9.13 5.46 13.06
CA VAL A 37 -9.24 6.81 12.53
C VAL A 37 -10.07 6.71 11.26
N HIS A 38 -11.16 7.47 11.21
CA HIS A 38 -12.03 7.47 10.04
C HIS A 38 -11.52 8.48 9.01
N LEU A 39 -11.39 8.03 7.77
CA LEU A 39 -11.04 8.88 6.64
C LEU A 39 -12.28 8.95 5.74
N PRO A 40 -13.20 9.90 6.04
CA PRO A 40 -14.51 9.88 5.37
C PRO A 40 -14.43 10.12 3.87
N HIS A 41 -13.44 10.86 3.41
CA HIS A 41 -13.28 11.11 1.97
C HIS A 41 -12.89 9.85 1.21
N LEU A 42 -12.31 8.86 1.89
CA LEU A 42 -11.97 7.57 1.29
C LEU A 42 -12.94 6.47 1.72
N LYS A 43 -13.79 6.74 2.69
CA LYS A 43 -14.77 5.79 3.23
C LYS A 43 -14.09 4.56 3.81
N ILE A 44 -13.01 4.80 4.57
CA ILE A 44 -12.27 3.74 5.28
C ILE A 44 -11.96 4.17 6.71
N HIS A 45 -11.73 3.17 7.55
CA HIS A 45 -11.26 3.34 8.91
C HIS A 45 -9.93 2.60 9.02
N VAL A 46 -8.91 3.27 9.54
CA VAL A 46 -7.56 2.66 9.64
C VAL A 46 -7.13 2.63 11.10
N SER A 47 -6.29 1.66 11.44
CA SER A 47 -5.81 1.52 12.82
C SER A 47 -4.55 0.68 12.86
N GLY A 48 -3.80 0.81 13.95
CA GLY A 48 -2.71 -0.09 14.27
C GLY A 48 -1.34 0.33 13.82
N PHE A 49 -1.23 1.17 12.79
CA PHE A 49 0.08 1.49 12.24
C PHE A 49 1.01 2.09 13.29
N SER A 50 0.52 3.07 14.06
CA SER A 50 1.37 3.80 14.99
C SER A 50 1.85 2.96 16.16
N THR A 51 1.20 1.82 16.43
CA THR A 51 1.56 0.96 17.54
C THR A 51 2.17 -0.37 17.09
N SER A 52 2.33 -0.57 15.78
CA SER A 52 2.88 -1.81 15.25
C SER A 52 4.35 -1.63 14.91
N PRO A 53 5.26 -2.39 15.53
CA PRO A 53 6.68 -2.32 15.15
C PRO A 53 6.95 -2.91 13.77
N PHE A 54 5.95 -3.56 13.17
CA PHE A 54 6.09 -4.18 11.85
C PHE A 54 5.39 -3.40 10.75
N GLY A 55 4.72 -2.29 11.09
CA GLY A 55 3.99 -1.52 10.09
C GLY A 55 2.67 -2.15 9.68
N VAL A 56 2.05 -2.93 10.55
CA VAL A 56 0.75 -3.53 10.21
C VAL A 56 -0.34 -2.49 10.42
N GLU A 57 -1.16 -2.30 9.40
CA GLU A 57 -2.28 -1.36 9.45
C GLU A 57 -3.56 -2.10 9.08
N TRP A 58 -4.55 -2.03 9.95
CA TRP A 58 -5.86 -2.63 9.69
C TRP A 58 -6.73 -1.63 8.96
N MET A 59 -7.49 -2.11 7.98
CA MET A 59 -8.34 -1.25 7.15
C MET A 59 -9.75 -1.82 7.11
N ARG A 60 -10.71 -1.04 7.60
CA ARG A 60 -12.11 -1.42 7.57
C ARG A 60 -12.83 -0.47 6.61
N PHE A 61 -13.42 -1.03 5.57
CA PHE A 61 -14.03 -0.24 4.51
C PHE A 61 -15.51 -0.07 4.80
N ASP A 62 -16.01 1.16 4.59
CA ASP A 62 -17.46 1.41 4.68
C ASP A 62 -18.17 0.66 3.56
N ASP A 63 -19.45 0.33 3.78
CA ASP A 63 -20.20 -0.48 2.82
C ASP A 63 -20.27 0.17 1.45
N ASP A 64 -20.30 1.51 1.40
CA ASP A 64 -20.39 2.25 0.14
C ASP A 64 -19.02 2.73 -0.37
N CYS A 65 -17.93 2.18 0.15
CA CYS A 65 -16.60 2.52 -0.34
C CYS A 65 -16.47 2.06 -1.80
N PRO A 66 -16.08 2.98 -2.70
CA PRO A 66 -16.09 2.68 -4.13
C PRO A 66 -14.87 1.92 -4.64
N PHE A 67 -13.91 1.59 -3.78
CA PHE A 67 -12.73 0.87 -4.20
C PHE A 67 -13.11 -0.52 -4.72
N THR A 68 -12.25 -1.07 -5.57
CA THR A 68 -12.52 -2.38 -6.15
C THR A 68 -12.46 -3.47 -5.08
N GLU A 69 -13.06 -4.59 -5.37
CA GLU A 69 -13.17 -5.69 -4.42
C GLU A 69 -11.78 -6.18 -3.98
N ILE A 70 -10.82 -6.22 -4.90
CA ILE A 70 -9.49 -6.71 -4.55
C ILE A 70 -8.82 -5.79 -3.51
N VAL A 71 -9.03 -4.48 -3.61
CA VAL A 71 -8.48 -3.54 -2.64
C VAL A 71 -9.11 -3.76 -1.27
N LYS A 72 -10.40 -4.13 -1.25
CA LYS A 72 -11.15 -4.24 -0.01
C LYS A 72 -11.02 -5.60 0.66
N THR A 73 -10.42 -6.59 -0.02
CA THR A 73 -10.39 -7.95 0.52
C THR A 73 -9.01 -8.58 0.56
N VAL A 74 -8.06 -8.08 -0.21
CA VAL A 74 -6.72 -8.68 -0.28
C VAL A 74 -5.73 -7.77 0.43
N PRO A 75 -4.89 -8.30 1.32
CA PRO A 75 -3.85 -7.48 1.95
C PRO A 75 -2.93 -6.87 0.91
N HIS A 76 -2.43 -5.66 1.20
CA HIS A 76 -1.51 -4.99 0.30
C HIS A 76 -0.24 -4.58 1.05
N VAL A 77 0.88 -4.58 0.32
CA VAL A 77 2.11 -4.01 0.84
C VAL A 77 2.24 -2.60 0.28
N ALA A 78 2.70 -1.67 1.12
CA ALA A 78 2.87 -0.28 0.73
C ALA A 78 4.33 0.10 0.78
N PHE A 79 4.79 0.81 -0.26
CA PHE A 79 6.14 1.31 -0.35
C PHE A 79 6.14 2.82 -0.46
N ALA A 80 7.04 3.46 0.27
CA ALA A 80 7.30 4.89 0.10
C ALA A 80 8.18 5.07 -1.13
N VAL A 81 7.83 6.03 -1.97
CA VAL A 81 8.58 6.36 -3.19
C VAL A 81 8.85 7.85 -3.20
N ASP A 82 9.88 8.26 -3.93
CA ASP A 82 10.24 9.67 -3.99
C ASP A 82 9.39 10.46 -4.99
N ASP A 83 8.97 9.82 -6.08
CA ASP A 83 8.22 10.49 -7.14
C ASP A 83 7.13 9.55 -7.62
N LEU A 84 5.93 9.71 -7.07
CA LEU A 84 4.82 8.81 -7.35
C LEU A 84 4.47 8.77 -8.83
N ASP A 85 4.39 9.93 -9.47
CA ASP A 85 3.98 9.98 -10.87
C ASP A 85 4.97 9.26 -11.76
N ARG A 86 6.27 9.43 -11.49
CA ARG A 86 7.30 8.75 -12.27
C ARG A 86 7.23 7.24 -12.06
N GLU A 87 7.08 6.80 -10.82
CA GLU A 87 7.04 5.36 -10.55
C GLU A 87 5.82 4.71 -11.19
N LEU A 88 4.67 5.39 -11.16
CA LEU A 88 3.48 4.87 -11.82
C LEU A 88 3.68 4.76 -13.33
N ALA A 89 4.32 5.77 -13.93
CA ALA A 89 4.55 5.76 -15.38
C ALA A 89 5.51 4.64 -15.78
N GLU A 90 6.49 4.34 -14.93
CA GLU A 90 7.55 3.40 -15.29
C GLU A 90 7.25 1.96 -14.90
N CYS A 91 6.35 1.72 -13.93
CA CYS A 91 6.08 0.35 -13.50
C CYS A 91 5.22 -0.42 -14.50
N GLY A 92 4.41 0.26 -15.30
CA GLY A 92 3.61 -0.40 -16.33
C GLY A 92 2.51 -1.30 -15.80
N LEU A 93 2.10 -1.13 -14.55
CA LEU A 93 1.08 -1.98 -13.94
C LEU A 93 -0.29 -1.33 -14.03
N GLU A 94 -1.33 -2.16 -13.95
CA GLU A 94 -2.69 -1.66 -13.92
C GLU A 94 -2.92 -0.84 -12.65
N VAL A 95 -3.53 0.34 -12.78
CA VAL A 95 -3.82 1.20 -11.65
C VAL A 95 -5.18 0.82 -11.09
N LEU A 96 -5.20 0.41 -9.83
CA LEU A 96 -6.45 0.09 -9.12
C LEU A 96 -7.07 1.33 -8.50
N CYS A 97 -6.23 2.19 -7.92
CA CYS A 97 -6.67 3.45 -7.33
C CYS A 97 -5.72 4.54 -7.84
N PRO A 98 -6.23 5.52 -8.59
CA PRO A 98 -5.38 6.61 -9.07
C PRO A 98 -4.89 7.47 -7.90
N PRO A 99 -3.87 8.31 -8.13
CA PRO A 99 -3.31 9.09 -7.04
C PRO A 99 -4.36 9.92 -6.32
N GLY A 100 -4.32 9.85 -4.99
CA GLY A 100 -5.19 10.60 -4.12
C GLY A 100 -4.44 10.95 -2.85
N SER A 101 -5.03 11.77 -2.00
CA SER A 101 -4.42 12.21 -0.75
C SER A 101 -5.19 11.65 0.43
N PRO A 102 -4.68 10.59 1.08
CA PRO A 102 -5.32 10.12 2.31
C PRO A 102 -5.19 11.13 3.45
N SER A 103 -4.16 11.96 3.43
CA SER A 103 -3.98 13.02 4.41
C SER A 103 -3.09 14.11 3.80
N ASP A 104 -2.99 15.24 4.51
CA ASP A 104 -2.20 16.35 4.04
C ASP A 104 -0.74 15.94 3.85
N GLY A 105 -0.17 16.35 2.71
CA GLY A 105 1.23 16.07 2.43
C GLY A 105 1.51 14.65 1.98
N VAL A 106 0.46 13.85 1.76
CA VAL A 106 0.61 12.46 1.35
C VAL A 106 -0.16 12.24 0.07
N ARG A 107 0.47 11.60 -0.91
CA ARG A 107 -0.21 11.12 -2.12
C ARG A 107 0.02 9.64 -2.23
N ALA A 108 -1.01 8.91 -2.59
CA ALA A 108 -0.92 7.46 -2.68
C ALA A 108 -1.73 6.94 -3.86
N ALA A 109 -1.29 5.82 -4.40
CA ALA A 109 -1.99 5.13 -5.47
C ALA A 109 -1.83 3.64 -5.25
N MET A 110 -2.69 2.84 -5.88
CA MET A 110 -2.57 1.38 -5.81
C MET A 110 -2.51 0.81 -7.20
N VAL A 111 -1.62 -0.16 -7.37
CA VAL A 111 -1.44 -0.87 -8.64
C VAL A 111 -1.60 -2.37 -8.38
N LEU A 112 -1.82 -3.11 -9.46
CA LEU A 112 -2.02 -4.54 -9.40
C LEU A 112 -0.83 -5.26 -10.01
N HIS A 113 -0.21 -6.12 -9.22
CA HIS A 113 0.90 -6.96 -9.69
C HIS A 113 0.53 -8.42 -9.47
N ASP A 114 0.23 -9.11 -10.56
CA ASP A 114 0.03 -10.56 -10.50
C ASP A 114 -0.99 -10.96 -9.42
N GLY A 115 -2.08 -10.22 -9.34
CA GLY A 115 -3.14 -10.47 -8.36
C GLY A 115 -2.90 -9.87 -6.99
N ALA A 116 -1.76 -9.21 -6.78
CA ALA A 116 -1.45 -8.59 -5.50
C ALA A 116 -1.58 -7.06 -5.61
N PRO A 117 -2.38 -6.44 -4.74
CA PRO A 117 -2.44 -4.98 -4.73
C PRO A 117 -1.20 -4.42 -4.04
N ILE A 118 -0.59 -3.42 -4.66
CA ILE A 118 0.62 -2.76 -4.15
C ILE A 118 0.31 -1.27 -4.03
N GLU A 119 0.62 -0.68 -2.89
CA GLU A 119 0.41 0.75 -2.68
C GLU A 119 1.73 1.49 -2.79
N LEU A 120 1.71 2.63 -3.47
CA LEU A 120 2.86 3.52 -3.56
C LEU A 120 2.50 4.82 -2.86
N ILE A 121 3.36 5.30 -1.95
CA ILE A 121 3.09 6.49 -1.14
C ILE A 121 4.22 7.48 -1.32
N GLU A 122 3.84 8.72 -1.59
CA GLU A 122 4.79 9.82 -1.67
C GLU A 122 4.49 10.80 -0.54
N PHE A 123 5.51 11.13 0.26
CA PHE A 123 5.38 12.09 1.34
C PHE A 123 6.03 13.40 0.91
N LYS A 124 5.23 14.45 0.86
CA LYS A 124 5.72 15.75 0.44
C LYS A 124 6.08 16.59 1.66
N GLY A 125 7.03 17.52 1.47
CA GLY A 125 7.40 18.42 2.53
C GLY A 125 8.28 17.78 3.59
N ARG A 126 8.94 16.70 3.25
CA ARG A 126 9.78 15.96 4.19
C ARG A 126 11.23 16.33 4.06
#